data_3df30d0841347874ea60bb8866e93ad6
#
_entry.id   3df30d0841347874ea60bb8866e93ad6
#
_cell.length_a   1.000
_cell.length_b   1.000
_cell.length_c   1.000
_cell.angle_alpha   90.00
_cell.angle_beta   90.00
_cell.angle_gamma   90.00
#
_symmetry.space_group_name_H-M   'P 1'
#
loop_
_entity.id
_entity.type
_entity.pdbx_description
1 polymer ?
#
loop_
_entity_poly.entity_id
_entity_poly.type
_entity_poly.pdbx_seq_one_letter_code
_entity_poly.pdbx_strand_id
1 'polypeptide(L)'
;CISMPAQETVNPSATVPSFPAVQRHRYVWVWLGDPTLADPDTIPNMFQMDHPEWTGDGRTIHADCNYQLIVDNLMDLTHEEFVHGSSIGQAELSESDFTTTHDDTSVTVTRWMKGIYPPPFWKKNLHDVFPGYEGKVDRWQIIRFEAPGTICIDVGVAKADTGAPEGDRSQGVNAFV
;
A
#
# COMPACT_ATOMS: atom_id res chain seq x y z
N CYS A 1 15.57 25.91 24.02
CA CYS A 1 15.21 25.77 25.45
C CYS A 1 14.69 27.12 25.97
N ILE A 2 13.57 27.10 26.71
CA ILE A 2 12.95 28.32 27.24
C ILE A 2 13.16 28.48 28.78
N SER A 3 13.54 27.40 29.45
CA SER A 3 13.77 27.38 30.89
C SER A 3 14.73 26.25 31.24
N MET A 4 15.60 26.51 32.22
CA MET A 4 16.50 25.49 32.79
C MET A 4 16.34 25.50 34.31
N PRO A 5 16.02 24.38 34.95
CA PRO A 5 15.88 24.29 36.41
C PRO A 5 17.19 24.74 37.11
N ALA A 6 17.04 25.50 38.20
CA ALA A 6 18.14 25.99 38.99
C ALA A 6 19.16 26.93 38.28
N GLN A 7 18.78 27.56 37.15
CA GLN A 7 19.59 28.55 36.45
C GLN A 7 18.76 29.80 36.16
N GLU A 8 19.34 30.94 36.35
CA GLU A 8 18.69 32.24 36.05
C GLU A 8 18.65 32.52 34.54
N THR A 9 19.59 31.96 33.79
CA THR A 9 19.73 32.18 32.34
C THR A 9 19.76 30.85 31.59
N VAL A 10 19.11 30.80 30.42
CA VAL A 10 19.21 29.70 29.49
C VAL A 10 20.44 29.84 28.62
N ASN A 11 21.26 28.81 28.51
CA ASN A 11 22.39 28.81 27.59
C ASN A 11 21.88 28.96 26.13
N PRO A 12 22.33 29.98 25.38
CA PRO A 12 21.89 30.18 23.99
C PRO A 12 22.17 29.00 23.05
N SER A 13 23.19 28.18 23.36
CA SER A 13 23.48 26.96 22.59
C SER A 13 22.59 25.74 22.92
N ALA A 14 21.69 25.88 23.94
CA ALA A 14 20.73 24.84 24.27
C ALA A 14 19.59 24.83 23.29
N THR A 15 19.87 24.47 22.03
CA THR A 15 18.92 24.34 20.93
C THR A 15 18.85 22.91 20.42
N VAL A 16 17.72 22.55 19.83
CA VAL A 16 17.55 21.31 19.08
C VAL A 16 17.21 21.65 17.62
N PRO A 17 17.61 20.83 16.66
CA PRO A 17 17.21 21.03 15.28
C PRO A 17 15.71 20.97 15.12
N SER A 18 15.16 21.75 14.20
CA SER A 18 13.76 21.73 13.78
C SER A 18 13.69 21.18 12.36
N PHE A 19 12.67 20.39 12.09
CA PHE A 19 12.45 19.80 10.78
C PHE A 19 11.08 20.20 10.26
N PRO A 20 10.94 20.44 8.95
CA PRO A 20 9.64 20.59 8.33
C PRO A 20 8.78 19.35 8.59
N ALA A 21 7.55 19.56 9.02
CA ALA A 21 6.61 18.48 9.27
C ALA A 21 5.22 18.85 8.74
N VAL A 22 4.53 17.85 8.19
CA VAL A 22 3.17 17.99 7.67
C VAL A 22 2.33 16.78 8.02
N GLN A 23 1.06 17.00 8.32
CA GLN A 23 0.10 15.92 8.50
C GLN A 23 -0.63 15.67 7.18
N ARG A 24 -0.55 14.44 6.65
CA ARG A 24 -1.23 14.00 5.43
C ARG A 24 -1.52 12.50 5.50
N HIS A 25 -2.69 12.06 5.05
CA HIS A 25 -3.09 10.65 5.03
C HIS A 25 -3.01 9.95 6.40
N ARG A 26 -3.40 10.67 7.47
CA ARG A 26 -3.35 10.22 8.88
C ARG A 26 -1.95 9.96 9.44
N TYR A 27 -0.88 10.32 8.69
CA TYR A 27 0.51 10.26 9.13
C TYR A 27 1.07 11.66 9.39
N VAL A 28 2.10 11.72 10.22
CA VAL A 28 2.97 12.89 10.36
C VAL A 28 4.25 12.60 9.58
N TRP A 29 4.44 13.35 8.51
CA TRP A 29 5.60 13.26 7.65
C TRP A 29 6.62 14.27 8.10
N VAL A 30 7.90 13.86 8.22
CA VAL A 30 8.99 14.70 8.68
C VAL A 30 10.10 14.66 7.65
N TRP A 31 10.50 15.85 7.19
CA TRP A 31 11.62 15.99 6.27
C TRP A 31 12.92 16.17 7.06
N LEU A 32 13.83 15.19 6.99
CA LEU A 32 15.10 15.17 7.74
C LEU A 32 16.28 15.79 6.96
N GLY A 33 16.06 16.18 5.71
CA GLY A 33 17.07 16.81 4.85
C GLY A 33 17.12 18.34 4.98
N ASP A 34 17.71 18.98 3.97
CA ASP A 34 17.73 20.45 3.84
C ASP A 34 16.29 20.98 3.80
N PRO A 35 15.88 21.85 4.75
CA PRO A 35 14.52 22.39 4.81
C PRO A 35 14.08 23.12 3.55
N THR A 36 15.02 23.67 2.76
CA THR A 36 14.71 24.38 1.50
C THR A 36 14.27 23.45 0.38
N LEU A 37 14.51 22.14 0.52
CA LEU A 37 14.15 21.09 -0.42
C LEU A 37 12.91 20.30 0.03
N ALA A 38 12.31 20.67 1.17
CA ALA A 38 11.11 20.01 1.66
C ALA A 38 9.93 20.29 0.73
N ASP A 39 9.46 19.24 0.06
CA ASP A 39 8.33 19.32 -0.87
C ASP A 39 7.23 18.32 -0.45
N PRO A 40 6.07 18.82 0.02
CA PRO A 40 4.94 17.95 0.40
C PRO A 40 4.36 17.11 -0.75
N ASP A 41 4.63 17.49 -2.00
CA ASP A 41 4.14 16.74 -3.16
C ASP A 41 4.93 15.45 -3.42
N THR A 42 6.07 15.28 -2.74
CA THR A 42 6.83 14.02 -2.73
C THR A 42 6.26 12.98 -1.77
N ILE A 43 5.26 13.32 -0.95
CA ILE A 43 4.59 12.37 -0.06
C ILE A 43 3.77 11.39 -0.91
N PRO A 44 3.95 10.07 -0.72
CA PRO A 44 3.18 9.06 -1.44
C PRO A 44 1.67 9.28 -1.33
N ASN A 45 0.96 9.09 -2.44
CA ASN A 45 -0.48 9.28 -2.45
C ASN A 45 -1.20 8.08 -1.81
N MET A 46 -1.66 8.27 -0.59
CA MET A 46 -2.47 7.31 0.17
C MET A 46 -3.87 7.89 0.43
N PHE A 47 -4.50 8.44 -0.61
CA PHE A 47 -5.79 9.15 -0.48
C PHE A 47 -6.88 8.29 0.18
N GLN A 48 -6.80 6.98 0.06
CA GLN A 48 -7.73 6.03 0.68
C GLN A 48 -7.83 6.21 2.20
N MET A 49 -6.73 6.65 2.83
CA MET A 49 -6.71 6.90 4.27
C MET A 49 -7.64 8.04 4.71
N ASP A 50 -7.91 8.97 3.82
CA ASP A 50 -8.73 10.15 4.08
C ASP A 50 -10.12 10.07 3.42
N HIS A 51 -10.32 9.13 2.50
CA HIS A 51 -11.53 9.02 1.70
C HIS A 51 -12.68 8.38 2.50
N PRO A 52 -13.89 8.95 2.51
CA PRO A 52 -15.00 8.48 3.35
C PRO A 52 -15.54 7.08 2.99
N GLU A 53 -15.32 6.62 1.77
CA GLU A 53 -15.73 5.28 1.32
C GLU A 53 -14.73 4.19 1.67
N TRP A 54 -13.59 4.55 2.28
CA TRP A 54 -12.56 3.62 2.69
C TRP A 54 -12.45 3.52 4.21
N THR A 55 -12.30 2.29 4.69
CA THR A 55 -11.95 2.04 6.10
C THR A 55 -10.47 1.69 6.19
N GLY A 56 -9.72 2.47 6.94
CA GLY A 56 -8.28 2.28 7.11
C GLY A 56 -7.94 1.95 8.55
N ASP A 57 -6.97 1.06 8.72
CA ASP A 57 -6.29 0.76 9.98
C ASP A 57 -4.80 0.60 9.71
N GLY A 58 -3.99 0.59 10.75
CA GLY A 58 -2.55 0.45 10.63
C GLY A 58 -1.92 -0.19 11.85
N ARG A 59 -0.80 -0.85 11.63
CA ARG A 59 0.01 -1.42 12.70
C ARG A 59 1.49 -1.37 12.35
N THR A 60 2.34 -1.42 13.36
CA THR A 60 3.77 -1.65 13.19
C THR A 60 4.05 -3.15 13.28
N ILE A 61 4.75 -3.66 12.28
CA ILE A 61 5.26 -5.04 12.26
C ILE A 61 6.78 -4.95 12.25
N HIS A 62 7.43 -5.61 13.21
CA HIS A 62 8.88 -5.74 13.22
C HIS A 62 9.28 -7.01 12.45
N ALA A 63 10.23 -6.87 11.52
CA ALA A 63 10.83 -7.98 10.79
C ALA A 63 12.34 -7.93 11.00
N ASP A 64 12.90 -9.02 11.54
CA ASP A 64 14.35 -9.13 11.81
C ASP A 64 15.09 -9.59 10.54
N CYS A 65 15.11 -8.73 9.53
CA CYS A 65 15.74 -8.99 8.24
C CYS A 65 16.21 -7.69 7.58
N ASN A 66 17.00 -7.82 6.51
CA ASN A 66 17.30 -6.67 5.65
C ASN A 66 16.01 -6.21 4.96
N TYR A 67 15.76 -4.88 4.93
CA TYR A 67 14.56 -4.31 4.32
C TYR A 67 14.36 -4.71 2.85
N GLN A 68 15.45 -4.94 2.11
CA GLN A 68 15.41 -5.38 0.72
C GLN A 68 14.64 -6.69 0.55
N LEU A 69 14.75 -7.62 1.52
CA LEU A 69 13.99 -8.87 1.48
C LEU A 69 12.47 -8.66 1.59
N ILE A 70 12.06 -7.61 2.30
CA ILE A 70 10.64 -7.22 2.37
C ILE A 70 10.19 -6.65 1.02
N VAL A 71 11.01 -5.79 0.41
CA VAL A 71 10.75 -5.25 -0.93
C VAL A 71 10.62 -6.37 -1.95
N ASP A 72 11.60 -7.28 -2.01
CA ASP A 72 11.61 -8.41 -2.94
C ASP A 72 10.37 -9.30 -2.76
N ASN A 73 10.00 -9.58 -1.50
CA ASN A 73 8.82 -10.40 -1.20
C ASN A 73 7.52 -9.73 -1.65
N LEU A 74 7.36 -8.42 -1.40
CA LEU A 74 6.12 -7.71 -1.73
C LEU A 74 6.00 -7.36 -3.22
N MET A 75 7.13 -7.18 -3.92
CA MET A 75 7.12 -6.89 -5.35
C MET A 75 6.94 -8.13 -6.23
N ASP A 76 7.23 -9.33 -5.72
CA ASP A 76 6.99 -10.59 -6.42
C ASP A 76 5.95 -11.45 -5.68
N LEU A 77 4.72 -11.42 -6.16
CA LEU A 77 3.60 -12.18 -5.60
C LEU A 77 3.46 -13.60 -6.13
N THR A 78 4.42 -14.14 -6.89
CA THR A 78 4.37 -15.53 -7.39
C THR A 78 4.39 -16.55 -6.26
N HIS A 79 4.98 -16.21 -5.11
CA HIS A 79 4.97 -17.06 -3.92
C HIS A 79 3.57 -17.28 -3.33
N GLU A 80 2.59 -16.41 -3.61
CA GLU A 80 1.24 -16.50 -3.04
C GLU A 80 0.56 -17.84 -3.34
N GLU A 81 0.75 -18.40 -4.53
CA GLU A 81 0.19 -19.69 -4.90
C GLU A 81 0.63 -20.79 -3.93
N PHE A 82 1.91 -20.79 -3.56
CA PHE A 82 2.52 -21.86 -2.77
C PHE A 82 2.43 -21.62 -1.25
N VAL A 83 2.63 -20.38 -0.83
CA VAL A 83 2.69 -20.02 0.60
C VAL A 83 1.31 -19.66 1.15
N HIS A 84 0.45 -19.06 0.33
CA HIS A 84 -0.85 -18.55 0.73
C HIS A 84 -2.03 -19.27 0.05
N GLY A 85 -1.83 -20.48 -0.45
CA GLY A 85 -2.84 -21.24 -1.21
C GLY A 85 -4.16 -21.50 -0.48
N SER A 86 -4.17 -21.48 0.86
CA SER A 86 -5.39 -21.64 1.66
C SER A 86 -6.22 -20.35 1.82
N SER A 87 -5.71 -19.19 1.38
CA SER A 87 -6.34 -17.88 1.57
C SER A 87 -6.44 -17.07 0.28
N ILE A 88 -5.35 -16.44 -0.12
CA ILE A 88 -5.30 -15.54 -1.28
C ILE A 88 -4.63 -16.16 -2.51
N GLY A 89 -3.88 -17.25 -2.34
CA GLY A 89 -3.17 -17.94 -3.41
C GLY A 89 -4.11 -18.71 -4.34
N GLN A 90 -3.74 -18.80 -5.60
CA GLN A 90 -4.40 -19.58 -6.65
C GLN A 90 -3.47 -19.78 -7.85
N ALA A 91 -3.67 -20.84 -8.64
CA ALA A 91 -2.82 -21.22 -9.76
C ALA A 91 -2.72 -20.12 -10.84
N GLU A 92 -3.79 -19.39 -11.08
CA GLU A 92 -3.84 -18.31 -12.07
C GLU A 92 -2.83 -17.18 -11.76
N LEU A 93 -2.30 -17.10 -10.53
CA LEU A 93 -1.24 -16.15 -10.18
C LEU A 93 0.06 -16.41 -10.93
N SER A 94 0.49 -17.66 -11.00
CA SER A 94 1.71 -18.04 -11.72
C SER A 94 1.51 -18.18 -13.24
N GLU A 95 0.28 -18.45 -13.65
CA GLU A 95 -0.07 -18.62 -15.07
C GLU A 95 -0.36 -17.31 -15.80
N SER A 96 -0.70 -16.23 -15.06
CA SER A 96 -1.08 -14.95 -15.66
C SER A 96 0.12 -14.09 -15.99
N ASP A 97 0.06 -13.46 -17.14
CA ASP A 97 1.03 -12.42 -17.51
C ASP A 97 1.01 -11.25 -16.54
N PHE A 98 2.16 -10.62 -16.37
CA PHE A 98 2.28 -9.37 -15.65
C PHE A 98 3.08 -8.35 -16.47
N THR A 99 2.87 -7.09 -16.19
CA THR A 99 3.62 -5.99 -16.78
C THR A 99 4.39 -5.24 -15.71
N THR A 100 5.58 -4.78 -16.06
CA THR A 100 6.39 -3.94 -15.20
C THR A 100 6.66 -2.62 -15.89
N THR A 101 6.37 -1.52 -15.21
CA THR A 101 6.73 -0.17 -15.63
C THR A 101 7.61 0.48 -14.56
N HIS A 102 8.48 1.39 -14.95
CA HIS A 102 9.35 2.08 -14.01
C HIS A 102 9.70 3.48 -14.50
N ASP A 103 10.08 4.32 -13.55
CA ASP A 103 10.76 5.60 -13.76
C ASP A 103 12.03 5.63 -12.88
N ASP A 104 12.62 6.81 -12.68
CA ASP A 104 13.89 6.96 -11.92
C ASP A 104 13.71 6.68 -10.43
N THR A 105 12.51 6.70 -9.89
CA THR A 105 12.22 6.64 -8.46
C THR A 105 11.22 5.55 -8.07
N SER A 106 10.53 4.97 -9.03
CA SER A 106 9.47 4.00 -8.77
C SER A 106 9.45 2.83 -9.76
N VAL A 107 8.88 1.72 -9.29
CA VAL A 107 8.58 0.53 -10.10
C VAL A 107 7.15 0.11 -9.81
N THR A 108 6.39 -0.20 -10.85
CA THR A 108 5.04 -0.76 -10.72
C THR A 108 4.94 -2.10 -11.43
N VAL A 109 4.47 -3.12 -10.71
CA VAL A 109 4.13 -4.43 -11.25
C VAL A 109 2.61 -4.55 -11.28
N THR A 110 2.05 -4.86 -12.43
CA THR A 110 0.60 -5.03 -12.63
C THR A 110 0.32 -6.43 -13.13
N ARG A 111 -0.57 -7.12 -12.45
CA ARG A 111 -1.13 -8.42 -12.85
C ARG A 111 -2.64 -8.32 -12.92
N TRP A 112 -3.19 -8.91 -13.98
CA TRP A 112 -4.62 -8.94 -14.23
C TRP A 112 -5.07 -10.35 -14.58
N MET A 113 -5.98 -10.90 -13.78
CA MET A 113 -6.55 -12.23 -13.97
C MET A 113 -8.04 -12.09 -14.28
N LYS A 114 -8.43 -12.32 -15.53
CA LYS A 114 -9.81 -12.12 -15.99
C LYS A 114 -10.61 -13.41 -16.02
N GLY A 115 -11.87 -13.31 -15.62
CA GLY A 115 -12.84 -14.40 -15.74
C GLY A 115 -12.50 -15.64 -14.94
N ILE A 116 -11.87 -15.49 -13.79
CA ILE A 116 -11.46 -16.57 -12.88
C ILE A 116 -12.46 -16.75 -11.74
N TYR A 117 -12.37 -17.87 -11.00
CA TYR A 117 -13.07 -18.00 -9.74
C TYR A 117 -12.23 -17.39 -8.60
N PRO A 118 -12.85 -16.61 -7.69
CA PRO A 118 -12.09 -15.98 -6.63
C PRO A 118 -11.56 -17.00 -5.62
N PRO A 119 -10.32 -16.84 -5.09
CA PRO A 119 -9.82 -17.67 -4.00
C PRO A 119 -10.61 -17.41 -2.70
N PRO A 120 -10.47 -18.28 -1.68
CA PRO A 120 -11.35 -18.28 -0.50
C PRO A 120 -11.53 -16.93 0.19
N PHE A 121 -10.46 -16.18 0.37
CA PHE A 121 -10.51 -14.86 1.00
C PHE A 121 -11.38 -13.89 0.20
N TRP A 122 -11.15 -13.76 -1.09
CA TRP A 122 -11.91 -12.86 -1.95
C TRP A 122 -13.34 -13.33 -2.15
N LYS A 123 -13.58 -14.66 -2.25
CA LYS A 123 -14.92 -15.22 -2.32
C LYS A 123 -15.75 -14.83 -1.10
N LYS A 124 -15.18 -14.95 0.11
CA LYS A 124 -15.86 -14.59 1.35
C LYS A 124 -16.22 -13.11 1.37
N ASN A 125 -15.24 -12.23 1.13
CA ASN A 125 -15.49 -10.79 1.16
C ASN A 125 -16.47 -10.34 0.09
N LEU A 126 -16.41 -10.93 -1.11
CA LEU A 126 -17.37 -10.64 -2.18
C LEU A 126 -18.80 -11.07 -1.80
N HIS A 127 -18.95 -12.23 -1.13
CA HIS A 127 -20.24 -12.70 -0.63
C HIS A 127 -20.82 -11.80 0.47
N ASP A 128 -19.98 -11.20 1.30
CA ASP A 128 -20.42 -10.26 2.35
C ASP A 128 -21.01 -8.98 1.73
N VAL A 129 -20.52 -8.54 0.58
CA VAL A 129 -21.01 -7.36 -0.15
C VAL A 129 -22.11 -7.70 -1.16
N PHE A 130 -22.00 -8.84 -1.81
CA PHE A 130 -22.96 -9.35 -2.82
C PHE A 130 -23.46 -10.74 -2.44
N PRO A 131 -24.41 -10.86 -1.49
CA PRO A 131 -24.90 -12.15 -1.03
C PRO A 131 -25.41 -13.03 -2.17
N GLY A 132 -24.93 -14.28 -2.22
CA GLY A 132 -25.32 -15.25 -3.25
C GLY A 132 -24.57 -15.12 -4.59
N TYR A 133 -23.60 -14.24 -4.72
CA TYR A 133 -22.78 -14.19 -5.92
C TYR A 133 -21.78 -15.37 -5.95
N GLU A 134 -21.89 -16.22 -6.96
CA GLU A 134 -21.04 -17.40 -7.19
C GLU A 134 -20.38 -17.36 -8.59
N GLY A 135 -20.41 -16.19 -9.24
CA GLY A 135 -19.88 -15.98 -10.58
C GLY A 135 -18.36 -15.81 -10.62
N LYS A 136 -17.86 -15.71 -11.84
CA LYS A 136 -16.47 -15.40 -12.11
C LYS A 136 -16.17 -13.92 -11.81
N VAL A 137 -14.90 -13.65 -11.53
CA VAL A 137 -14.39 -12.32 -11.22
C VAL A 137 -13.21 -11.95 -12.13
N ASP A 138 -12.97 -10.68 -12.23
CA ASP A 138 -11.69 -10.13 -12.64
C ASP A 138 -10.92 -9.73 -11.38
N ARG A 139 -9.70 -10.23 -11.25
CA ARG A 139 -8.80 -9.99 -10.11
C ARG A 139 -7.59 -9.20 -10.56
N TRP A 140 -7.17 -8.24 -9.75
CA TRP A 140 -5.96 -7.46 -10.01
C TRP A 140 -5.01 -7.45 -8.82
N GLN A 141 -3.75 -7.23 -9.15
CA GLN A 141 -2.66 -6.92 -8.22
C GLN A 141 -1.81 -5.85 -8.87
N ILE A 142 -1.81 -4.66 -8.30
CA ILE A 142 -1.00 -3.53 -8.73
C ILE A 142 -0.12 -3.15 -7.56
N ILE A 143 1.19 -3.37 -7.70
CA ILE A 143 2.15 -3.13 -6.63
C ILE A 143 3.12 -2.07 -7.11
N ARG A 144 3.19 -1.00 -6.36
CA ARG A 144 4.08 0.11 -6.62
C ARG A 144 5.09 0.26 -5.50
N PHE A 145 6.36 0.18 -5.85
CA PHE A 145 7.46 0.58 -5.01
C PHE A 145 7.87 2.02 -5.33
N GLU A 146 8.07 2.82 -4.31
CA GLU A 146 8.65 4.16 -4.40
C GLU A 146 9.87 4.23 -3.49
N ALA A 147 11.01 4.64 -4.06
CA ALA A 147 12.24 4.77 -3.31
C ALA A 147 12.10 5.82 -2.18
N PRO A 148 12.70 5.61 -0.99
CA PRO A 148 13.62 4.51 -0.67
C PRO A 148 12.96 3.25 -0.11
N GLY A 149 11.67 3.21 0.19
CA GLY A 149 11.09 2.06 0.87
C GLY A 149 9.56 2.10 1.07
N THR A 150 8.84 2.85 0.27
CA THR A 150 7.37 2.82 0.29
C THR A 150 6.87 1.78 -0.72
N ILE A 151 5.98 0.90 -0.28
CA ILE A 151 5.31 -0.07 -1.15
C ILE A 151 3.81 0.11 -0.97
N CYS A 152 3.11 0.28 -2.07
CA CYS A 152 1.66 0.35 -2.12
C CYS A 152 1.12 -0.84 -2.91
N ILE A 153 0.19 -1.58 -2.33
CA ILE A 153 -0.42 -2.76 -2.94
C ILE A 153 -1.92 -2.47 -3.13
N ASP A 154 -2.34 -2.30 -4.38
CA ASP A 154 -3.74 -2.20 -4.77
C ASP A 154 -4.20 -3.56 -5.30
N VAL A 155 -5.05 -4.23 -4.57
CA VAL A 155 -5.51 -5.57 -4.89
C VAL A 155 -7.03 -5.66 -4.76
N GLY A 156 -7.63 -6.49 -5.58
CA GLY A 156 -9.08 -6.68 -5.49
C GLY A 156 -9.64 -7.67 -6.48
N VAL A 157 -10.93 -7.86 -6.35
CA VAL A 157 -11.77 -8.61 -7.27
C VAL A 157 -13.04 -7.82 -7.57
N ALA A 158 -13.50 -7.87 -8.80
CA ALA A 158 -14.82 -7.38 -9.19
C ALA A 158 -15.55 -8.45 -10.00
N LYS A 159 -16.86 -8.36 -10.09
CA LYS A 159 -17.63 -9.21 -11.01
C LYS A 159 -17.01 -9.11 -12.39
N ALA A 160 -16.88 -10.25 -13.08
CA ALA A 160 -16.25 -10.29 -14.39
C ALA A 160 -16.87 -9.28 -15.37
N ASP A 161 -16.05 -8.77 -16.27
CA ASP A 161 -16.45 -7.84 -17.36
C ASP A 161 -16.96 -6.46 -16.88
N THR A 162 -16.64 -6.02 -15.66
CA THR A 162 -16.96 -4.66 -15.18
C THR A 162 -15.91 -3.61 -15.55
N GLY A 163 -14.74 -4.05 -16.07
CA GLY A 163 -13.62 -3.17 -16.43
C GLY A 163 -12.72 -2.73 -15.26
N ALA A 164 -12.99 -3.21 -14.03
CA ALA A 164 -12.08 -2.93 -12.90
C ALA A 164 -10.66 -3.48 -13.20
N PRO A 165 -9.60 -2.88 -12.64
CA PRO A 165 -9.57 -1.76 -11.70
C PRO A 165 -9.74 -0.37 -12.32
N GLU A 166 -9.62 -0.20 -13.62
CA GLU A 166 -9.77 1.10 -14.30
C GLU A 166 -11.23 1.53 -14.40
N GLY A 167 -12.15 0.55 -14.41
CA GLY A 167 -13.60 0.78 -14.52
C GLY A 167 -14.31 0.84 -13.18
N ASP A 168 -15.50 0.25 -13.13
CA ASP A 168 -16.40 0.33 -11.97
C ASP A 168 -15.98 -0.63 -10.84
N ARG A 169 -15.25 -0.13 -9.86
CA ARG A 169 -14.86 -0.87 -8.65
C ARG A 169 -16.01 -1.12 -7.67
N SER A 170 -17.15 -0.45 -7.83
CA SER A 170 -18.32 -0.65 -6.98
C SER A 170 -18.94 -2.05 -7.13
N GLN A 171 -18.60 -2.74 -8.21
CA GLN A 171 -19.02 -4.13 -8.45
C GLN A 171 -18.07 -5.17 -7.83
N GLY A 172 -17.24 -4.78 -6.90
CA GLY A 172 -16.22 -5.63 -6.31
C GLY A 172 -15.86 -5.30 -4.88
N VAL A 173 -14.77 -5.91 -4.45
CA VAL A 173 -14.11 -5.70 -3.15
C VAL A 173 -12.63 -5.51 -3.39
N ASN A 174 -12.05 -4.50 -2.79
CA ASN A 174 -10.63 -4.21 -2.94
C ASN A 174 -9.99 -3.73 -1.63
N ALA A 175 -8.68 -3.89 -1.56
CA ALA A 175 -7.85 -3.41 -0.48
C ALA A 175 -6.66 -2.61 -1.04
N PHE A 176 -6.23 -1.63 -0.27
CA PHE A 176 -5.02 -0.87 -0.50
C PHE A 176 -4.14 -0.99 0.74
N VAL A 177 -2.92 -1.50 0.58
CA VAL A 177 -1.97 -1.79 1.68
C VAL A 177 -0.66 -1.07 1.44
#